data_3b75d1f3507dbba66d4a7973ba5be6ab
#
_entry.id   3b75d1f3507dbba66d4a7973ba5be6ab
#
_cell.length_a   1.000
_cell.length_b   1.000
_cell.length_c   1.000
_cell.angle_alpha   90.00
_cell.angle_beta   90.00
_cell.angle_gamma   90.00
#
_symmetry.space_group_name_H-M   'P 1'
#
loop_
_entity.id
_entity.type
_entity.pdbx_description
1 polymer ?
#
loop_
_entity_poly.entity_id
_entity_poly.type
_entity_poly.pdbx_seq_one_letter_code
_entity_poly.pdbx_strand_id
1 'polypeptide(L)'
;MGEQILALAERQDDPRMRVEGHLVLGYNVAFLTDLRMGLEHLEQGIAHYDPEESSSRRFRLGNDPGVACFTTSALVLWMLGLPDRALQRATSAVALATRLGHPFSLAYALFHTGLLHLWRREPELAQERAQAALDIARKHEFQIWLAVATCLHGAALAGMGIVEEGLTEVDQGMDLYQGLKTPPVFWPLLLFIQAGVCAQAGKAREGLVRLDEAIKVVGPDSRRPLSSQLCRLKGDLLLALSPDDPAAAERSIQRALEIARERHAGMLELQAAMRA
;
A
#
# COMPACT_ATOMS: atom_id res chain seq x y z
N MET A 1 -11.07 -8.20 17.48
CA MET A 1 -11.78 -8.77 16.28
C MET A 1 -11.06 -9.99 15.71
N GLY A 2 -9.81 -9.91 15.25
CA GLY A 2 -9.10 -11.07 14.68
C GLY A 2 -8.99 -12.27 15.62
N GLU A 3 -8.64 -12.05 16.90
CA GLU A 3 -8.62 -13.10 17.93
C GLU A 3 -9.99 -13.76 18.15
N GLN A 4 -11.05 -12.97 18.08
CA GLN A 4 -12.42 -13.48 18.20
C GLN A 4 -12.80 -14.36 16.99
N ILE A 5 -12.33 -13.99 15.79
CA ILE A 5 -12.51 -14.81 14.58
C ILE A 5 -11.75 -16.13 14.73
N LEU A 6 -10.49 -16.10 15.20
CA LEU A 6 -9.70 -17.33 15.43
C LEU A 6 -10.34 -18.23 16.47
N ALA A 7 -10.77 -17.68 17.61
CA ALA A 7 -11.44 -18.44 18.64
C ALA A 7 -12.78 -19.07 18.17
N LEU A 8 -13.47 -18.41 17.24
CA LEU A 8 -14.67 -18.96 16.62
C LEU A 8 -14.32 -20.04 15.60
N ALA A 9 -13.26 -19.83 14.79
CA ALA A 9 -12.75 -20.80 13.83
C ALA A 9 -12.34 -22.12 14.50
N GLU A 10 -11.67 -22.04 15.64
CA GLU A 10 -11.30 -23.22 16.44
C GLU A 10 -12.52 -23.98 16.94
N ARG A 11 -13.54 -23.27 17.47
CA ARG A 11 -14.77 -23.90 17.99
C ARG A 11 -15.62 -24.54 16.90
N GLN A 12 -15.57 -24.04 15.68
CA GLN A 12 -16.35 -24.51 14.54
C GLN A 12 -15.56 -25.45 13.62
N ASP A 13 -14.27 -25.64 13.90
CA ASP A 13 -13.31 -26.34 13.03
C ASP A 13 -13.40 -25.82 11.56
N ASP A 14 -13.47 -24.48 11.40
CA ASP A 14 -13.58 -23.82 10.09
C ASP A 14 -12.21 -23.31 9.65
N PRO A 15 -11.52 -23.99 8.72
CA PRO A 15 -10.18 -23.61 8.25
C PRO A 15 -10.17 -22.24 7.55
N ARG A 16 -11.28 -21.84 6.94
CA ARG A 16 -11.39 -20.54 6.24
C ARG A 16 -11.47 -19.39 7.22
N MET A 17 -12.31 -19.52 8.25
CA MET A 17 -12.35 -18.52 9.31
C MET A 17 -10.99 -18.39 9.98
N ARG A 18 -10.19 -19.45 10.01
CA ARG A 18 -8.81 -19.41 10.51
C ARG A 18 -7.94 -18.53 9.62
N VAL A 19 -8.01 -18.69 8.29
CA VAL A 19 -7.29 -17.80 7.33
C VAL A 19 -7.76 -16.35 7.45
N GLU A 20 -9.08 -16.09 7.50
CA GLU A 20 -9.63 -14.74 7.68
C GLU A 20 -9.18 -14.11 9.01
N GLY A 21 -9.14 -14.87 10.09
CA GLY A 21 -8.67 -14.42 11.40
C GLY A 21 -7.20 -14.02 11.38
N HIS A 22 -6.36 -14.84 10.79
CA HIS A 22 -4.93 -14.55 10.59
C HIS A 22 -4.72 -13.35 9.66
N LEU A 23 -5.48 -13.19 8.60
CA LEU A 23 -5.43 -12.01 7.72
C LEU A 23 -5.75 -10.73 8.50
N VAL A 24 -6.86 -10.72 9.26
CA VAL A 24 -7.27 -9.55 10.03
C VAL A 24 -6.24 -9.19 11.10
N LEU A 25 -5.71 -10.18 11.82
CA LEU A 25 -4.64 -9.96 12.80
C LEU A 25 -3.37 -9.49 12.12
N GLY A 26 -2.93 -10.19 11.09
CA GLY A 26 -1.70 -9.88 10.37
C GLY A 26 -1.69 -8.46 9.82
N TYR A 27 -2.79 -8.04 9.19
CA TYR A 27 -2.95 -6.67 8.72
C TYR A 27 -2.89 -5.64 9.86
N ASN A 28 -3.71 -5.81 10.88
CA ASN A 28 -3.79 -4.84 11.98
C ASN A 28 -2.48 -4.79 12.78
N VAL A 29 -1.92 -5.93 13.14
CA VAL A 29 -0.66 -5.98 13.91
C VAL A 29 0.47 -5.35 13.10
N ALA A 30 0.64 -5.71 11.80
CA ALA A 30 1.70 -5.15 10.97
C ALA A 30 1.64 -3.62 10.88
N PHE A 31 0.47 -3.07 10.55
CA PHE A 31 0.36 -1.64 10.28
C PHE A 31 0.10 -0.77 11.52
N LEU A 32 -0.29 -1.36 12.66
CA LEU A 32 -0.58 -0.59 13.87
C LEU A 32 0.46 -0.80 14.98
N THR A 33 1.09 -1.99 15.06
CA THR A 33 1.95 -2.34 16.20
C THR A 33 3.34 -2.85 15.79
N ASP A 34 3.45 -4.01 15.15
CA ASP A 34 4.72 -4.66 14.85
C ASP A 34 4.68 -5.40 13.51
N LEU A 35 5.60 -5.04 12.59
CA LEU A 35 5.67 -5.60 11.24
C LEU A 35 5.98 -7.10 11.25
N ARG A 36 6.85 -7.59 12.16
CA ARG A 36 7.28 -9.00 12.19
C ARG A 36 6.17 -9.88 12.73
N MET A 37 5.56 -9.48 13.85
CA MET A 37 4.41 -10.21 14.40
C MET A 37 3.23 -10.26 13.41
N GLY A 38 2.98 -9.14 12.71
CA GLY A 38 1.97 -9.11 11.65
C GLY A 38 2.30 -10.06 10.51
N LEU A 39 3.57 -10.13 10.10
CA LEU A 39 4.04 -11.07 9.08
C LEU A 39 3.83 -12.53 9.51
N GLU A 40 4.11 -12.88 10.77
CA GLU A 40 3.89 -14.23 11.30
C GLU A 40 2.43 -14.65 11.17
N HIS A 41 1.49 -13.78 11.51
CA HIS A 41 0.07 -14.05 11.28
C HIS A 41 -0.27 -14.24 9.80
N LEU A 42 0.27 -13.41 8.90
CA LEU A 42 0.03 -13.54 7.46
C LEU A 42 0.59 -14.86 6.91
N GLU A 43 1.76 -15.29 7.38
CA GLU A 43 2.36 -16.59 7.02
C GLU A 43 1.52 -17.77 7.55
N GLN A 44 0.94 -17.66 8.74
CA GLN A 44 -0.03 -18.66 9.24
C GLN A 44 -1.28 -18.68 8.36
N GLY A 45 -1.80 -17.52 7.97
CA GLY A 45 -2.92 -17.45 7.02
C GLY A 45 -2.63 -18.13 5.68
N ILE A 46 -1.41 -17.95 5.14
CA ILE A 46 -0.96 -18.61 3.91
C ILE A 46 -0.83 -20.13 4.13
N ALA A 47 -0.29 -20.58 5.27
CA ALA A 47 -0.08 -21.99 5.57
C ALA A 47 -1.41 -22.76 5.73
N HIS A 48 -2.45 -22.12 6.22
CA HIS A 48 -3.78 -22.72 6.37
C HIS A 48 -4.68 -22.57 5.14
N TYR A 49 -4.21 -21.87 4.10
CA TYR A 49 -5.04 -21.57 2.94
C TYR A 49 -5.11 -22.73 1.95
N ASP A 50 -6.33 -23.17 1.60
CA ASP A 50 -6.60 -24.12 0.53
C ASP A 50 -7.36 -23.44 -0.62
N PRO A 51 -6.76 -23.35 -1.82
CA PRO A 51 -7.39 -22.75 -3.00
C PRO A 51 -8.65 -23.54 -3.47
N GLU A 52 -8.72 -24.84 -3.27
CA GLU A 52 -9.85 -25.66 -3.73
C GLU A 52 -11.10 -25.40 -2.88
N GLU A 53 -10.91 -25.25 -1.59
CA GLU A 53 -12.00 -24.84 -0.69
C GLU A 53 -12.46 -23.39 -0.97
N SER A 54 -11.57 -22.51 -1.40
CA SER A 54 -11.85 -21.11 -1.63
C SER A 54 -12.71 -20.85 -2.87
N SER A 55 -12.54 -21.67 -3.91
CA SER A 55 -13.20 -21.48 -5.22
C SER A 55 -14.73 -21.63 -5.20
N SER A 56 -15.31 -22.24 -4.19
CA SER A 56 -16.71 -22.67 -4.14
C SER A 56 -17.68 -21.67 -3.49
N ARG A 57 -17.22 -20.53 -2.94
CA ARG A 57 -18.08 -19.62 -2.13
C ARG A 57 -17.77 -18.13 -2.32
N ARG A 58 -18.77 -17.26 -2.00
CA ARG A 58 -18.62 -15.80 -1.97
C ARG A 58 -17.71 -15.38 -0.81
N PHE A 59 -16.73 -14.50 -1.08
CA PHE A 59 -15.82 -13.97 -0.08
C PHE A 59 -16.51 -12.93 0.81
N ARG A 60 -16.36 -13.05 2.13
CA ARG A 60 -16.98 -12.12 3.10
C ARG A 60 -16.33 -10.74 3.06
N LEU A 61 -15.01 -10.68 2.79
CA LEU A 61 -14.21 -9.46 2.76
C LEU A 61 -14.01 -8.88 1.36
N GLY A 62 -14.75 -9.36 0.37
CA GLY A 62 -14.65 -8.89 -1.02
C GLY A 62 -13.47 -9.50 -1.78
N ASN A 63 -12.31 -9.70 -1.13
CA ASN A 63 -11.14 -10.37 -1.69
C ASN A 63 -11.05 -11.81 -1.20
N ASP A 64 -10.39 -12.66 -1.99
CA ASP A 64 -9.93 -13.95 -1.51
C ASP A 64 -8.92 -13.77 -0.37
N PRO A 65 -9.10 -14.42 0.79
CA PRO A 65 -8.25 -14.20 1.95
C PRO A 65 -6.80 -14.67 1.74
N GLY A 66 -6.57 -15.73 0.95
CA GLY A 66 -5.23 -16.18 0.58
C GLY A 66 -4.51 -15.13 -0.27
N VAL A 67 -5.19 -14.62 -1.31
CA VAL A 67 -4.64 -13.51 -2.14
C VAL A 67 -4.31 -12.30 -1.25
N ALA A 68 -5.18 -11.96 -0.30
CA ALA A 68 -4.95 -10.84 0.60
C ALA A 68 -3.77 -11.10 1.56
N CYS A 69 -3.60 -12.32 2.08
CA CYS A 69 -2.43 -12.68 2.90
C CYS A 69 -1.13 -12.56 2.10
N PHE A 70 -1.07 -13.11 0.88
CA PHE A 70 0.11 -12.98 0.00
C PHE A 70 0.42 -11.51 -0.31
N THR A 71 -0.57 -10.72 -0.65
CA THR A 71 -0.40 -9.31 -1.00
C THR A 71 0.08 -8.48 0.19
N THR A 72 -0.56 -8.64 1.35
CA THR A 72 -0.18 -7.90 2.56
C THR A 72 1.21 -8.30 3.04
N SER A 73 1.55 -9.60 3.01
CA SER A 73 2.88 -10.06 3.36
C SER A 73 3.97 -9.50 2.44
N ALA A 74 3.66 -9.30 1.14
CA ALA A 74 4.59 -8.67 0.21
C ALA A 74 4.93 -7.23 0.63
N LEU A 75 3.93 -6.42 1.00
CA LEU A 75 4.15 -5.05 1.46
C LEU A 75 4.95 -5.01 2.77
N VAL A 76 4.63 -5.90 3.71
CA VAL A 76 5.33 -6.00 5.00
C VAL A 76 6.79 -6.43 4.80
N LEU A 77 7.05 -7.43 3.96
CA LEU A 77 8.40 -7.89 3.64
C LEU A 77 9.25 -6.76 3.02
N TRP A 78 8.66 -5.96 2.13
CA TRP A 78 9.37 -4.81 1.57
C TRP A 78 9.73 -3.80 2.66
N MET A 79 8.80 -3.45 3.55
CA MET A 79 9.06 -2.52 4.66
C MET A 79 10.16 -3.03 5.61
N LEU A 80 10.22 -4.34 5.83
CA LEU A 80 11.25 -5.01 6.63
C LEU A 80 12.65 -5.02 5.95
N GLY A 81 12.76 -4.64 4.67
CA GLY A 81 14.02 -4.63 3.92
C GLY A 81 14.34 -5.95 3.22
N LEU A 82 13.32 -6.71 2.86
CA LEU A 82 13.42 -8.00 2.15
C LEU A 82 12.78 -7.92 0.75
N PRO A 83 13.32 -7.07 -0.17
CA PRO A 83 12.66 -6.72 -1.43
C PRO A 83 12.44 -7.90 -2.37
N ASP A 84 13.33 -8.89 -2.41
CA ASP A 84 13.19 -10.03 -3.30
C ASP A 84 12.10 -11.00 -2.82
N ARG A 85 12.02 -11.22 -1.51
CA ARG A 85 10.92 -11.99 -0.90
C ARG A 85 9.58 -11.27 -1.09
N ALA A 86 9.57 -9.95 -0.97
CA ALA A 86 8.39 -9.13 -1.23
C ALA A 86 7.88 -9.33 -2.67
N LEU A 87 8.77 -9.26 -3.66
CA LEU A 87 8.42 -9.46 -5.07
C LEU A 87 7.91 -10.89 -5.33
N GLN A 88 8.55 -11.90 -4.75
CA GLN A 88 8.09 -13.29 -4.86
C GLN A 88 6.67 -13.45 -4.30
N ARG A 89 6.36 -12.84 -3.14
CA ARG A 89 5.02 -12.89 -2.54
C ARG A 89 3.98 -12.15 -3.39
N ALA A 90 4.32 -10.98 -3.93
CA ALA A 90 3.44 -10.22 -4.83
C ALA A 90 3.12 -11.02 -6.11
N THR A 91 4.14 -11.64 -6.72
CA THR A 91 3.95 -12.51 -7.89
C THR A 91 3.05 -13.70 -7.57
N SER A 92 3.23 -14.32 -6.40
CA SER A 92 2.36 -15.42 -5.93
C SER A 92 0.92 -14.98 -5.73
N ALA A 93 0.69 -13.75 -5.23
CA ALA A 93 -0.66 -13.20 -5.08
C ALA A 93 -1.38 -13.06 -6.43
N VAL A 94 -0.69 -12.49 -7.44
CA VAL A 94 -1.25 -12.33 -8.80
C VAL A 94 -1.51 -13.70 -9.44
N ALA A 95 -0.58 -14.64 -9.32
CA ALA A 95 -0.74 -15.99 -9.86
C ALA A 95 -1.92 -16.72 -9.22
N LEU A 96 -2.08 -16.62 -7.90
CA LEU A 96 -3.21 -17.20 -7.18
C LEU A 96 -4.54 -16.58 -7.63
N ALA A 97 -4.64 -15.24 -7.67
CA ALA A 97 -5.85 -14.55 -8.09
C ALA A 97 -6.26 -14.89 -9.54
N THR A 98 -5.27 -15.02 -10.42
CA THR A 98 -5.48 -15.47 -11.81
C THR A 98 -6.03 -16.89 -11.88
N ARG A 99 -5.44 -17.82 -11.13
CA ARG A 99 -5.89 -19.23 -11.07
C ARG A 99 -7.30 -19.37 -10.52
N LEU A 100 -7.65 -18.56 -9.52
CA LEU A 100 -9.01 -18.55 -8.94
C LEU A 100 -10.06 -17.97 -9.89
N GLY A 101 -9.65 -17.24 -10.90
CA GLY A 101 -10.58 -16.56 -11.82
C GLY A 101 -11.47 -15.53 -11.13
N HIS A 102 -11.03 -14.92 -10.02
CA HIS A 102 -11.79 -13.94 -9.25
C HIS A 102 -11.35 -12.51 -9.59
N PRO A 103 -12.09 -11.77 -10.45
CA PRO A 103 -11.62 -10.49 -10.99
C PRO A 103 -11.33 -9.43 -9.94
N PHE A 104 -12.13 -9.38 -8.86
CA PHE A 104 -11.92 -8.39 -7.79
C PHE A 104 -10.61 -8.63 -7.04
N SER A 105 -10.30 -9.89 -6.69
CA SER A 105 -9.02 -10.26 -6.08
C SER A 105 -7.84 -10.03 -7.02
N LEU A 106 -8.04 -10.23 -8.33
CA LEU A 106 -6.99 -9.98 -9.31
C LEU A 106 -6.67 -8.48 -9.44
N ALA A 107 -7.69 -7.61 -9.50
CA ALA A 107 -7.50 -6.16 -9.50
C ALA A 107 -6.79 -5.69 -8.22
N TYR A 108 -7.19 -6.24 -7.05
CA TYR A 108 -6.52 -6.01 -5.77
C TYR A 108 -5.04 -6.38 -5.80
N ALA A 109 -4.71 -7.61 -6.25
CA ALA A 109 -3.33 -8.08 -6.30
C ALA A 109 -2.48 -7.29 -7.29
N LEU A 110 -3.02 -6.93 -8.46
CA LEU A 110 -2.33 -6.14 -9.47
C LEU A 110 -2.02 -4.72 -8.98
N PHE A 111 -2.99 -4.04 -8.36
CA PHE A 111 -2.78 -2.71 -7.78
C PHE A 111 -1.63 -2.72 -6.76
N HIS A 112 -1.65 -3.64 -5.80
CA HIS A 112 -0.62 -3.69 -4.75
C HIS A 112 0.75 -4.15 -5.28
N THR A 113 0.76 -5.04 -6.29
CA THR A 113 2.02 -5.43 -6.96
C THR A 113 2.60 -4.24 -7.73
N GLY A 114 1.76 -3.45 -8.42
CA GLY A 114 2.19 -2.22 -9.07
C GLY A 114 2.71 -1.18 -8.07
N LEU A 115 2.05 -1.04 -6.91
CA LEU A 115 2.53 -0.19 -5.83
C LEU A 115 3.91 -0.64 -5.31
N LEU A 116 4.13 -1.96 -5.17
CA LEU A 116 5.43 -2.50 -4.81
C LEU A 116 6.50 -2.16 -5.86
N HIS A 117 6.20 -2.30 -7.15
CA HIS A 117 7.11 -1.90 -8.23
C HIS A 117 7.42 -0.39 -8.19
N LEU A 118 6.42 0.46 -7.92
CA LEU A 118 6.65 1.90 -7.76
C LEU A 118 7.62 2.19 -6.59
N TRP A 119 7.46 1.51 -5.46
CA TRP A 119 8.37 1.62 -4.31
C TRP A 119 9.79 1.08 -4.60
N ARG A 120 9.91 0.10 -5.48
CA ARG A 120 11.19 -0.44 -5.97
C ARG A 120 11.85 0.44 -7.04
N ARG A 121 11.20 1.53 -7.46
CA ARG A 121 11.63 2.42 -8.56
C ARG A 121 11.69 1.70 -9.91
N GLU A 122 10.70 0.90 -10.20
CA GLU A 122 10.48 0.15 -11.43
C GLU A 122 9.18 0.66 -12.07
N PRO A 123 9.15 1.93 -12.59
CA PRO A 123 7.89 2.59 -12.99
C PRO A 123 7.24 1.92 -14.20
N GLU A 124 8.00 1.34 -15.13
CA GLU A 124 7.47 0.63 -16.30
C GLU A 124 6.66 -0.60 -15.86
N LEU A 125 7.17 -1.37 -14.90
CA LEU A 125 6.46 -2.52 -14.34
C LEU A 125 5.25 -2.08 -13.49
N ALA A 126 5.37 -0.96 -12.78
CA ALA A 126 4.25 -0.37 -12.04
C ALA A 126 3.12 0.02 -13.00
N GLN A 127 3.45 0.66 -14.13
CA GLN A 127 2.51 1.06 -15.17
C GLN A 127 1.81 -0.15 -15.80
N GLU A 128 2.56 -1.21 -16.13
CA GLU A 128 2.01 -2.46 -16.68
C GLU A 128 0.96 -3.07 -15.73
N ARG A 129 1.26 -3.13 -14.41
CA ARG A 129 0.34 -3.67 -13.39
C ARG A 129 -0.87 -2.77 -13.17
N ALA A 130 -0.67 -1.45 -13.17
CA ALA A 130 -1.75 -0.48 -13.05
C ALA A 130 -2.70 -0.57 -14.25
N GLN A 131 -2.18 -0.66 -15.48
CA GLN A 131 -2.99 -0.82 -16.69
C GLN A 131 -3.82 -2.10 -16.65
N ALA A 132 -3.21 -3.23 -16.27
CA ALA A 132 -3.94 -4.49 -16.13
C ALA A 132 -5.07 -4.41 -15.08
N ALA A 133 -4.82 -3.70 -13.97
CA ALA A 133 -5.86 -3.45 -12.95
C ALA A 133 -6.99 -2.56 -13.49
N LEU A 134 -6.66 -1.51 -14.27
CA LEU A 134 -7.63 -0.64 -14.93
C LEU A 134 -8.52 -1.40 -15.91
N ASP A 135 -7.96 -2.28 -16.72
CA ASP A 135 -8.71 -3.06 -17.71
C ASP A 135 -9.75 -3.97 -17.01
N ILE A 136 -9.35 -4.62 -15.91
CA ILE A 136 -10.27 -5.43 -15.10
C ILE A 136 -11.32 -4.53 -14.44
N ALA A 137 -10.90 -3.40 -13.86
CA ALA A 137 -11.81 -2.49 -13.18
C ALA A 137 -12.87 -1.91 -14.12
N ARG A 138 -12.50 -1.54 -15.35
CA ARG A 138 -13.43 -1.08 -16.39
C ARG A 138 -14.38 -2.18 -16.83
N LYS A 139 -13.85 -3.39 -17.09
CA LYS A 139 -14.64 -4.54 -17.55
C LYS A 139 -15.70 -4.97 -16.54
N HIS A 140 -15.41 -4.87 -15.25
CA HIS A 140 -16.27 -5.35 -14.17
C HIS A 140 -16.89 -4.22 -13.33
N GLU A 141 -16.71 -2.96 -13.75
CA GLU A 141 -17.28 -1.76 -13.11
C GLU A 141 -16.87 -1.60 -11.63
N PHE A 142 -15.62 -2.00 -11.30
CA PHE A 142 -15.07 -1.89 -9.95
C PHE A 142 -14.55 -0.46 -9.68
N GLN A 143 -15.42 0.42 -9.26
CA GLN A 143 -15.14 1.85 -9.11
C GLN A 143 -13.94 2.14 -8.19
N ILE A 144 -13.79 1.36 -7.10
CA ILE A 144 -12.65 1.55 -6.19
C ILE A 144 -11.32 1.22 -6.88
N TRP A 145 -11.27 0.09 -7.63
CA TRP A 145 -10.05 -0.28 -8.36
C TRP A 145 -9.80 0.63 -9.54
N LEU A 146 -10.84 1.16 -10.16
CA LEU A 146 -10.69 2.18 -11.19
C LEU A 146 -10.00 3.43 -10.63
N ALA A 147 -10.47 3.96 -9.51
CA ALA A 147 -9.91 5.17 -8.89
C ALA A 147 -8.45 4.99 -8.45
N VAL A 148 -8.16 3.94 -7.65
CA VAL A 148 -6.81 3.76 -7.10
C VAL A 148 -5.79 3.33 -8.15
N ALA A 149 -6.20 2.53 -9.15
CA ALA A 149 -5.31 2.14 -10.24
C ALA A 149 -5.02 3.31 -11.21
N THR A 150 -5.96 4.25 -11.39
CA THR A 150 -5.70 5.51 -12.13
C THR A 150 -4.62 6.33 -11.41
N CYS A 151 -4.70 6.49 -10.09
CA CYS A 151 -3.63 7.16 -9.33
C CYS A 151 -2.28 6.45 -9.46
N LEU A 152 -2.27 5.12 -9.42
CA LEU A 152 -1.04 4.35 -9.55
C LEU A 152 -0.44 4.46 -10.96
N HIS A 153 -1.27 4.43 -12.00
CA HIS A 153 -0.85 4.58 -13.39
C HIS A 153 -0.23 5.96 -13.61
N GLY A 154 -0.89 7.03 -13.15
CA GLY A 154 -0.35 8.39 -13.21
C GLY A 154 0.97 8.54 -12.45
N ALA A 155 1.11 7.92 -11.28
CA ALA A 155 2.37 7.93 -10.54
C ALA A 155 3.50 7.18 -11.29
N ALA A 156 3.17 6.10 -12.00
CA ALA A 156 4.11 5.37 -12.84
C ALA A 156 4.56 6.20 -14.06
N LEU A 157 3.63 6.89 -14.73
CA LEU A 157 3.94 7.85 -15.80
C LEU A 157 4.92 8.92 -15.33
N ALA A 158 4.65 9.54 -14.19
CA ALA A 158 5.55 10.52 -13.59
C ALA A 158 6.93 9.92 -13.30
N GLY A 159 6.99 8.69 -12.80
CA GLY A 159 8.24 7.94 -12.57
C GLY A 159 9.05 7.68 -13.85
N MET A 160 8.40 7.59 -15.01
CA MET A 160 9.03 7.49 -16.34
C MET A 160 9.39 8.86 -16.94
N GLY A 161 9.15 9.97 -16.22
CA GLY A 161 9.42 11.33 -16.67
C GLY A 161 8.25 12.02 -17.39
N ILE A 162 7.11 11.37 -17.54
CA ILE A 162 5.87 11.92 -18.15
C ILE A 162 5.05 12.59 -17.04
N VAL A 163 5.63 13.66 -16.45
CA VAL A 163 5.20 14.18 -15.15
C VAL A 163 3.85 14.88 -15.20
N GLU A 164 3.59 15.75 -16.18
CA GLU A 164 2.35 16.54 -16.25
C GLU A 164 1.12 15.67 -16.55
N GLU A 165 1.27 14.67 -17.44
CA GLU A 165 0.23 13.70 -17.72
C GLU A 165 -0.02 12.82 -16.49
N GLY A 166 1.06 12.36 -15.85
CA GLY A 166 1.00 11.59 -14.62
C GLY A 166 0.27 12.33 -13.49
N LEU A 167 0.54 13.63 -13.32
CA LEU A 167 -0.17 14.44 -12.32
C LEU A 167 -1.66 14.56 -12.65
N THR A 168 -1.98 14.82 -13.92
CA THR A 168 -3.37 14.91 -14.39
C THR A 168 -4.14 13.60 -14.11
N GLU A 169 -3.53 12.44 -14.38
CA GLU A 169 -4.15 11.15 -14.07
C GLU A 169 -4.31 10.91 -12.56
N VAL A 170 -3.31 11.29 -11.76
CA VAL A 170 -3.44 11.19 -10.30
C VAL A 170 -4.61 12.03 -9.80
N ASP A 171 -4.75 13.27 -10.28
CA ASP A 171 -5.87 14.15 -9.91
C ASP A 171 -7.23 13.54 -10.31
N GLN A 172 -7.33 12.97 -11.52
CA GLN A 172 -8.53 12.26 -11.95
C GLN A 172 -8.86 11.05 -11.05
N GLY A 173 -7.87 10.25 -10.68
CA GLY A 173 -8.04 9.12 -9.78
C GLY A 173 -8.48 9.55 -8.37
N MET A 174 -7.95 10.68 -7.88
CA MET A 174 -8.35 11.28 -6.60
C MET A 174 -9.81 11.73 -6.63
N ASP A 175 -10.25 12.41 -7.70
CA ASP A 175 -11.62 12.85 -7.88
C ASP A 175 -12.59 11.65 -7.95
N LEU A 176 -12.23 10.61 -8.69
CA LEU A 176 -12.99 9.36 -8.73
C LEU A 176 -13.13 8.76 -7.33
N TYR A 177 -12.04 8.69 -6.56
CA TYR A 177 -12.06 8.12 -5.21
C TYR A 177 -12.94 8.93 -4.25
N GLN A 178 -12.86 10.27 -4.30
CA GLN A 178 -13.72 11.14 -3.49
C GLN A 178 -15.21 10.98 -3.80
N GLY A 179 -15.55 10.70 -5.06
CA GLY A 179 -16.92 10.41 -5.48
C GLY A 179 -17.51 9.12 -4.89
N LEU A 180 -16.67 8.22 -4.35
CA LEU A 180 -17.10 6.96 -3.77
C LEU A 180 -17.64 7.19 -2.35
N LYS A 181 -18.82 6.65 -2.06
CA LYS A 181 -19.37 6.59 -0.70
C LYS A 181 -18.80 5.39 0.07
N THR A 182 -17.47 5.30 0.17
CA THR A 182 -16.76 4.19 0.84
C THR A 182 -15.86 4.75 1.95
N PRO A 183 -15.51 3.92 2.98
CA PRO A 183 -14.52 4.34 3.96
C PRO A 183 -13.22 4.76 3.28
N PRO A 184 -12.56 5.84 3.73
CA PRO A 184 -11.40 6.44 3.07
C PRO A 184 -10.10 5.65 3.34
N VAL A 185 -10.13 4.33 3.15
CA VAL A 185 -9.02 3.41 3.50
C VAL A 185 -7.75 3.73 2.73
N PHE A 186 -7.87 4.09 1.45
CA PHE A 186 -6.72 4.42 0.60
C PHE A 186 -6.36 5.91 0.63
N TRP A 187 -7.21 6.78 1.19
CA TRP A 187 -7.05 8.22 1.09
C TRP A 187 -5.66 8.73 1.51
N PRO A 188 -5.09 8.35 2.66
CA PRO A 188 -3.75 8.80 3.04
C PRO A 188 -2.64 8.31 2.08
N LEU A 189 -2.79 7.11 1.53
CA LEU A 189 -1.84 6.58 0.54
C LEU A 189 -1.94 7.35 -0.78
N LEU A 190 -3.15 7.67 -1.24
CA LEU A 190 -3.36 8.43 -2.46
C LEU A 190 -2.82 9.85 -2.34
N LEU A 191 -3.04 10.52 -1.21
CA LEU A 191 -2.43 11.82 -0.90
C LEU A 191 -0.89 11.76 -0.90
N PHE A 192 -0.31 10.69 -0.36
CA PHE A 192 1.13 10.46 -0.42
C PHE A 192 1.63 10.30 -1.87
N ILE A 193 0.92 9.53 -2.68
CA ILE A 193 1.23 9.34 -4.11
C ILE A 193 1.16 10.69 -4.85
N GLN A 194 0.07 11.45 -4.67
CA GLN A 194 -0.11 12.76 -5.29
C GLN A 194 1.00 13.74 -4.89
N ALA A 195 1.34 13.80 -3.60
CA ALA A 195 2.44 14.63 -3.12
C ALA A 195 3.79 14.24 -3.74
N GLY A 196 4.04 12.95 -3.95
CA GLY A 196 5.23 12.46 -4.63
C GLY A 196 5.31 12.90 -6.09
N VAL A 197 4.19 12.88 -6.82
CA VAL A 197 4.11 13.37 -8.20
C VAL A 197 4.23 14.90 -8.25
N CYS A 198 3.62 15.63 -7.31
CA CYS A 198 3.84 17.09 -7.16
C CYS A 198 5.33 17.41 -6.94
N ALA A 199 6.05 16.61 -6.17
CA ALA A 199 7.50 16.79 -5.98
C ALA A 199 8.27 16.68 -7.31
N GLN A 200 7.94 15.68 -8.13
CA GLN A 200 8.54 15.50 -9.45
C GLN A 200 8.17 16.61 -10.44
N ALA A 201 6.97 17.19 -10.33
CA ALA A 201 6.50 18.31 -11.11
C ALA A 201 7.09 19.68 -10.66
N GLY A 202 7.95 19.71 -9.64
CA GLY A 202 8.45 20.96 -9.06
C GLY A 202 7.40 21.77 -8.28
N LYS A 203 6.23 21.17 -8.01
CA LYS A 203 5.09 21.78 -7.29
C LYS A 203 5.17 21.50 -5.79
N ALA A 204 6.32 21.82 -5.18
CA ALA A 204 6.61 21.45 -3.79
C ALA A 204 5.57 22.00 -2.77
N ARG A 205 5.03 23.20 -2.98
CA ARG A 205 4.00 23.79 -2.12
C ARG A 205 2.69 22.98 -2.16
N GLU A 206 2.26 22.58 -3.35
CA GLU A 206 1.06 21.77 -3.52
C GLU A 206 1.26 20.39 -2.87
N GLY A 207 2.42 19.76 -3.08
CA GLY A 207 2.79 18.50 -2.43
C GLY A 207 2.74 18.58 -0.90
N LEU A 208 3.22 19.69 -0.29
CA LEU A 208 3.14 19.88 1.17
C LEU A 208 1.69 19.96 1.66
N VAL A 209 0.80 20.63 0.94
CA VAL A 209 -0.63 20.69 1.30
C VAL A 209 -1.23 19.29 1.34
N ARG A 210 -0.92 18.44 0.35
CA ARG A 210 -1.39 17.06 0.32
C ARG A 210 -0.83 16.21 1.45
N LEU A 211 0.46 16.39 1.79
CA LEU A 211 1.07 15.69 2.93
C LEU A 211 0.48 16.12 4.27
N ASP A 212 0.22 17.42 4.45
CA ASP A 212 -0.38 17.91 5.68
C ASP A 212 -1.81 17.36 5.87
N GLU A 213 -2.57 17.21 4.79
CA GLU A 213 -3.87 16.53 4.81
C GLU A 213 -3.69 15.05 5.18
N ALA A 214 -2.75 14.34 4.54
CA ALA A 214 -2.47 12.93 4.85
C ALA A 214 -2.07 12.74 6.32
N ILE A 215 -1.19 13.58 6.85
CA ILE A 215 -0.75 13.55 8.25
C ILE A 215 -1.93 13.80 9.19
N LYS A 216 -2.82 14.75 8.85
CA LYS A 216 -4.03 15.02 9.64
C LYS A 216 -4.96 13.80 9.70
N VAL A 217 -5.16 13.09 8.58
CA VAL A 217 -6.01 11.90 8.50
C VAL A 217 -5.39 10.72 9.27
N VAL A 218 -4.09 10.49 9.14
CA VAL A 218 -3.38 9.40 9.82
C VAL A 218 -3.23 9.68 11.33
N GLY A 219 -3.19 10.94 11.71
CA GLY A 219 -2.91 11.46 13.04
C GLY A 219 -1.45 11.95 13.15
N PRO A 220 -1.23 13.17 13.67
CA PRO A 220 0.10 13.79 13.71
C PRO A 220 1.12 13.01 14.55
N ASP A 221 0.65 12.33 15.61
CA ASP A 221 1.48 11.50 16.49
C ASP A 221 1.53 10.03 16.08
N SER A 222 0.96 9.70 14.92
CA SER A 222 0.91 8.32 14.44
C SER A 222 2.33 7.77 14.17
N ARG A 223 2.53 6.54 14.61
CA ARG A 223 3.77 5.76 14.44
C ARG A 223 3.62 4.65 13.40
N ARG A 224 2.65 4.76 12.50
CA ARG A 224 2.43 3.77 11.43
C ARG A 224 3.57 3.86 10.40
N PRO A 225 3.88 2.78 9.67
CA PRO A 225 4.90 2.81 8.61
C PRO A 225 4.67 3.93 7.57
N LEU A 226 3.42 4.20 7.21
CA LEU A 226 3.08 5.31 6.30
C LEU A 226 3.49 6.67 6.87
N SER A 227 3.42 6.88 8.19
CA SER A 227 3.84 8.15 8.82
C SER A 227 5.33 8.42 8.62
N SER A 228 6.19 7.39 8.63
CA SER A 228 7.61 7.54 8.28
C SER A 228 7.77 8.02 6.83
N GLN A 229 7.04 7.44 5.89
CA GLN A 229 7.08 7.85 4.48
C GLN A 229 6.58 9.30 4.28
N LEU A 230 5.49 9.68 4.96
CA LEU A 230 4.96 11.04 4.92
C LEU A 230 5.99 12.05 5.44
N CYS A 231 6.63 11.76 6.59
CA CYS A 231 7.66 12.63 7.16
C CYS A 231 8.89 12.74 6.25
N ARG A 232 9.34 11.64 5.66
CA ARG A 232 10.47 11.64 4.72
C ARG A 232 10.17 12.52 3.50
N LEU A 233 9.03 12.32 2.84
CA LEU A 233 8.67 13.11 1.66
C LEU A 233 8.43 14.58 2.03
N LYS A 234 7.91 14.86 3.23
CA LYS A 234 7.79 16.23 3.74
C LYS A 234 9.16 16.90 3.86
N GLY A 235 10.16 16.18 4.35
CA GLY A 235 11.55 16.66 4.40
C GLY A 235 12.09 16.99 3.01
N ASP A 236 11.90 16.10 2.03
CA ASP A 236 12.33 16.32 0.64
C ASP A 236 11.67 17.59 0.04
N LEU A 237 10.37 17.81 0.27
CA LEU A 237 9.64 18.98 -0.24
C LEU A 237 10.02 20.28 0.47
N LEU A 238 10.27 20.24 1.78
CA LEU A 238 10.73 21.40 2.54
C LEU A 238 12.12 21.86 2.07
N LEU A 239 13.02 20.91 1.84
CA LEU A 239 14.35 21.19 1.31
C LEU A 239 14.30 21.80 -0.09
N ALA A 240 13.39 21.32 -0.94
CA ALA A 240 13.17 21.87 -2.28
C ALA A 240 12.66 23.33 -2.26
N LEU A 241 11.88 23.70 -1.23
CA LEU A 241 11.36 25.06 -1.08
C LEU A 241 12.33 26.05 -0.41
N SER A 242 13.16 25.56 0.51
CA SER A 242 14.07 26.37 1.32
C SER A 242 15.42 25.66 1.46
N PRO A 243 16.23 25.61 0.39
CA PRO A 243 17.53 24.92 0.43
C PRO A 243 18.51 25.57 1.41
N ASP A 244 18.39 26.87 1.64
CA ASP A 244 19.27 27.66 2.53
C ASP A 244 18.85 27.57 4.02
N ASP A 245 17.67 27.03 4.32
CA ASP A 245 17.20 26.77 5.70
C ASP A 245 16.72 25.32 5.84
N PRO A 246 17.62 24.33 5.97
CA PRO A 246 17.29 22.92 6.02
C PRO A 246 16.69 22.46 7.36
N ALA A 247 16.67 23.29 8.40
CA ALA A 247 16.30 22.87 9.76
C ALA A 247 14.92 22.22 9.87
N ALA A 248 13.93 22.69 9.12
CA ALA A 248 12.59 22.09 9.10
C ALA A 248 12.55 20.73 8.35
N ALA A 249 13.34 20.61 7.28
CA ALA A 249 13.50 19.37 6.51
C ALA A 249 14.21 18.31 7.36
N GLU A 250 15.31 18.67 8.02
CA GLU A 250 16.08 17.79 8.91
C GLU A 250 15.22 17.23 10.04
N ARG A 251 14.42 18.08 10.71
CA ARG A 251 13.47 17.60 11.75
C ARG A 251 12.47 16.59 11.19
N SER A 252 11.98 16.81 9.97
CA SER A 252 11.02 15.90 9.35
C SER A 252 11.65 14.56 8.98
N ILE A 253 12.88 14.56 8.44
CA ILE A 253 13.64 13.36 8.12
C ILE A 253 14.02 12.60 9.40
N GLN A 254 14.46 13.32 10.44
CA GLN A 254 14.77 12.71 11.75
C GLN A 254 13.53 11.99 12.34
N ARG A 255 12.36 12.62 12.22
CA ARG A 255 11.11 11.99 12.64
C ARG A 255 10.77 10.74 11.84
N ALA A 256 11.04 10.74 10.53
CA ALA A 256 10.89 9.56 9.68
C ALA A 256 11.79 8.40 10.14
N LEU A 257 13.05 8.70 10.46
CA LEU A 257 14.02 7.73 11.00
C LEU A 257 13.58 7.13 12.33
N GLU A 258 13.12 7.96 13.26
CA GLU A 258 12.63 7.50 14.57
C GLU A 258 11.47 6.50 14.41
N ILE A 259 10.47 6.85 13.59
CA ILE A 259 9.33 5.97 13.32
C ILE A 259 9.77 4.67 12.68
N ALA A 260 10.68 4.73 11.69
CA ALA A 260 11.16 3.54 10.99
C ALA A 260 11.90 2.59 11.93
N ARG A 261 12.76 3.11 12.81
CA ARG A 261 13.49 2.33 13.83
C ARG A 261 12.57 1.68 14.84
N GLU A 262 11.64 2.43 15.39
CA GLU A 262 10.64 1.90 16.33
C GLU A 262 9.79 0.76 15.74
N ARG A 263 9.57 0.80 14.42
CA ARG A 263 8.81 -0.22 13.70
C ARG A 263 9.68 -1.33 13.12
N HIS A 264 10.99 -1.29 13.34
CA HIS A 264 11.94 -2.20 12.71
C HIS A 264 11.80 -2.27 11.18
N ALA A 265 11.40 -1.15 10.57
CA ALA A 265 11.10 -1.04 9.15
C ALA A 265 12.38 -0.71 8.37
N GLY A 266 13.25 -1.72 8.17
CA GLY A 266 14.60 -1.56 7.64
C GLY A 266 14.67 -0.82 6.29
N MET A 267 13.72 -1.04 5.38
CA MET A 267 13.67 -0.32 4.11
C MET A 267 13.34 1.16 4.32
N LEU A 268 12.39 1.46 5.21
CA LEU A 268 12.00 2.85 5.49
C LEU A 268 13.12 3.58 6.23
N GLU A 269 13.83 2.90 7.14
CA GLU A 269 15.01 3.44 7.80
C GLU A 269 16.11 3.76 6.79
N LEU A 270 16.44 2.84 5.88
CA LEU A 270 17.41 3.06 4.81
C LEU A 270 17.05 4.27 3.95
N GLN A 271 15.78 4.35 3.51
CA GLN A 271 15.31 5.46 2.68
C GLN A 271 15.38 6.82 3.39
N ALA A 272 15.11 6.87 4.68
CA ALA A 272 15.20 8.10 5.47
C ALA A 272 16.67 8.46 5.75
N ALA A 273 17.52 7.46 6.06
CA ALA A 273 18.96 7.68 6.30
C ALA A 273 19.71 8.20 5.08
N MET A 274 19.28 7.85 3.86
CA MET A 274 19.85 8.38 2.61
C MET A 274 19.54 9.87 2.40
N ARG A 275 18.71 10.49 3.23
CA ARG A 275 18.29 11.91 3.16
C ARG A 275 18.80 12.72 4.36
N ALA A 276 19.17 12.05 5.48
CA ALA A 276 19.77 12.66 6.67
C ALA A 276 21.23 13.00 6.44
#